data_08d2fbc003bf9ae6e5b251845fed518c
#
_entry.id   08d2fbc003bf9ae6e5b251845fed518c
#
_cell.length_a   1.000
_cell.length_b   1.000
_cell.length_c   1.000
_cell.angle_alpha   90.00
_cell.angle_beta   90.00
_cell.angle_gamma   90.00
#
_symmetry.space_group_name_H-M   'P 1'
#
loop_
_entity.id
_entity.type
_entity.pdbx_description
1 polymer ?
#
loop_
_entity_poly.entity_id
_entity_poly.type
_entity_poly.pdbx_seq_one_letter_code
_entity_poly.pdbx_strand_id
1 'polypeptide(L)'
;LYDLDGEKVEKLAALGGFACADSAELAEKSDVIITMVPKSEHSRSVYEAVLPALDCTKTCIDMSTIDPAVSVEISEKVKAAGARFADAPVVKSRPAAESGTLGIYVGSDEETFEKIHPILAYMGSNIIRMGKNGMGLVMKICHNTLVAQIQNGVNETLALARREGISVDDFALAISYGG
;
A
#
# COMPACT_ATOMS: atom_id res chain seq x y z
N LEU A 1 -5.68 1.83 -17.16
CA LEU A 1 -4.46 1.32 -16.49
C LEU A 1 -3.20 1.75 -17.21
N TYR A 2 -2.12 1.90 -16.42
CA TYR A 2 -0.78 2.18 -16.92
C TYR A 2 0.27 1.50 -16.04
N ASP A 3 1.27 0.88 -16.63
CA ASP A 3 2.50 0.35 -16.00
C ASP A 3 3.65 0.49 -17.01
N LEU A 4 4.89 0.62 -16.53
CA LEU A 4 6.08 0.59 -17.40
C LEU A 4 6.29 -0.78 -18.03
N ASP A 5 5.75 -1.84 -17.43
CA ASP A 5 5.74 -3.21 -17.94
C ASP A 5 4.48 -3.44 -18.79
N GLY A 6 4.64 -3.36 -20.12
CA GLY A 6 3.54 -3.53 -21.08
C GLY A 6 2.82 -4.88 -20.97
N GLU A 7 3.53 -5.96 -20.62
CA GLU A 7 2.90 -7.29 -20.48
C GLU A 7 1.85 -7.32 -19.36
N LYS A 8 2.08 -6.56 -18.27
CA LYS A 8 1.09 -6.43 -17.18
C LYS A 8 -0.14 -5.65 -17.63
N VAL A 9 0.07 -4.60 -18.42
CA VAL A 9 -1.03 -3.80 -18.97
C VAL A 9 -1.87 -4.66 -19.91
N GLU A 10 -1.25 -5.41 -20.84
CA GLU A 10 -1.94 -6.30 -21.78
C GLU A 10 -2.79 -7.37 -21.08
N LYS A 11 -2.25 -8.01 -20.02
CA LYS A 11 -2.98 -9.01 -19.23
C LYS A 11 -4.27 -8.45 -18.60
N LEU A 12 -4.21 -7.23 -18.07
CA LEU A 12 -5.39 -6.59 -17.46
C LEU A 12 -6.33 -5.99 -18.51
N ALA A 13 -5.80 -5.52 -19.64
CA ALA A 13 -6.61 -5.06 -20.76
C ALA A 13 -7.44 -6.20 -21.37
N ALA A 14 -6.88 -7.42 -21.43
CA ALA A 14 -7.61 -8.62 -21.87
C ALA A 14 -8.80 -8.99 -20.95
N LEU A 15 -8.80 -8.49 -19.70
CA LEU A 15 -9.91 -8.64 -18.75
C LEU A 15 -10.91 -7.47 -18.79
N GLY A 16 -10.80 -6.58 -19.77
CA GLY A 16 -11.68 -5.42 -19.93
C GLY A 16 -11.13 -4.11 -19.38
N GLY A 17 -9.88 -4.07 -18.93
CA GLY A 17 -9.22 -2.84 -18.52
C GLY A 17 -8.86 -1.95 -19.73
N PHE A 18 -8.93 -0.63 -19.56
CA PHE A 18 -8.52 0.32 -20.60
C PHE A 18 -7.05 0.70 -20.40
N ALA A 19 -6.20 0.41 -21.39
CA ALA A 19 -4.80 0.81 -21.39
C ALA A 19 -4.64 2.29 -21.75
N CYS A 20 -3.84 3.02 -20.96
CA CYS A 20 -3.46 4.41 -21.21
C CYS A 20 -1.99 4.47 -21.64
N ALA A 21 -1.62 5.46 -22.42
CA ALA A 21 -0.26 5.66 -22.90
C ALA A 21 0.69 6.10 -21.77
N ASP A 22 0.17 6.88 -20.81
CA ASP A 22 0.92 7.39 -19.67
C ASP A 22 0.02 7.68 -18.45
N SER A 23 0.64 8.16 -17.38
CA SER A 23 -0.06 8.52 -16.15
C SER A 23 -0.96 9.76 -16.29
N ALA A 24 -0.62 10.68 -17.19
CA ALA A 24 -1.42 11.89 -17.44
C ALA A 24 -2.74 11.53 -18.11
N GLU A 25 -2.70 10.74 -19.19
CA GLU A 25 -3.89 10.23 -19.86
C GLU A 25 -4.78 9.40 -18.92
N LEU A 26 -4.14 8.58 -18.05
CA LEU A 26 -4.88 7.82 -17.04
C LEU A 26 -5.63 8.77 -16.08
N ALA A 27 -4.98 9.83 -15.61
CA ALA A 27 -5.58 10.77 -14.68
C ALA A 27 -6.74 11.57 -15.33
N GLU A 28 -6.61 11.97 -16.59
CA GLU A 28 -7.68 12.65 -17.34
C GLU A 28 -8.96 11.79 -17.42
N LYS A 29 -8.78 10.47 -17.59
CA LYS A 29 -9.89 9.51 -17.80
C LYS A 29 -10.40 8.85 -16.51
N SER A 30 -9.92 9.25 -15.34
CA SER A 30 -10.24 8.59 -14.08
C SER A 30 -10.75 9.58 -13.02
N ASP A 31 -11.80 9.22 -12.29
CA ASP A 31 -12.25 9.93 -11.10
C ASP A 31 -11.45 9.55 -9.86
N VAL A 32 -10.98 8.29 -9.81
CA VAL A 32 -10.14 7.75 -8.74
C VAL A 32 -8.85 7.22 -9.34
N ILE A 33 -7.73 7.76 -8.87
CA ILE A 33 -6.38 7.40 -9.31
C ILE A 33 -5.71 6.61 -8.19
N ILE A 34 -5.42 5.33 -8.45
CA ILE A 34 -4.72 4.47 -7.51
C ILE A 34 -3.30 4.27 -8.00
N THR A 35 -2.32 4.54 -7.13
CA THR A 35 -0.89 4.36 -7.44
C THR A 35 -0.30 3.28 -6.53
N MET A 36 0.58 2.44 -7.09
CA MET A 36 1.36 1.47 -6.34
C MET A 36 2.72 1.29 -7.02
N VAL A 37 3.72 1.99 -6.52
CA VAL A 37 5.06 2.06 -7.09
C VAL A 37 6.14 1.74 -6.05
N PRO A 38 7.36 1.30 -6.48
CA PRO A 38 8.35 0.73 -5.56
C PRO A 38 9.04 1.73 -4.63
N LYS A 39 9.13 3.04 -5.00
CA LYS A 39 9.97 4.01 -4.29
C LYS A 39 9.37 5.41 -4.28
N SER A 40 9.83 6.23 -3.32
CA SER A 40 9.39 7.62 -3.17
C SER A 40 9.59 8.49 -4.42
N GLU A 41 10.73 8.33 -5.12
CA GLU A 41 10.99 9.04 -6.36
C GLU A 41 9.98 8.70 -7.47
N HIS A 42 9.53 7.44 -7.51
CA HIS A 42 8.51 7.03 -8.48
C HIS A 42 7.14 7.63 -8.16
N SER A 43 6.73 7.66 -6.88
CA SER A 43 5.50 8.36 -6.49
C SER A 43 5.58 9.84 -6.85
N ARG A 44 6.69 10.54 -6.55
CA ARG A 44 6.86 11.93 -6.98
C ARG A 44 6.67 12.10 -8.49
N SER A 45 7.37 11.28 -9.29
CA SER A 45 7.30 11.37 -10.76
C SER A 45 5.88 11.13 -11.29
N VAL A 46 5.17 10.13 -10.75
CA VAL A 46 3.79 9.85 -11.15
C VAL A 46 2.90 11.03 -10.78
N TYR A 47 2.99 11.55 -9.54
CA TYR A 47 2.15 12.66 -9.11
C TYR A 47 2.48 13.96 -9.84
N GLU A 48 3.73 14.24 -10.19
CA GLU A 48 4.08 15.37 -11.06
C GLU A 48 3.40 15.27 -12.44
N ALA A 49 3.31 14.06 -13.00
CA ALA A 49 2.64 13.85 -14.29
C ALA A 49 1.11 13.98 -14.21
N VAL A 50 0.48 13.56 -13.11
CA VAL A 50 -0.99 13.58 -12.97
C VAL A 50 -1.53 14.91 -12.46
N LEU A 51 -0.72 15.71 -11.75
CA LEU A 51 -1.14 17.00 -11.15
C LEU A 51 -1.91 17.92 -12.12
N PRO A 52 -1.49 18.10 -13.40
CA PRO A 52 -2.21 18.98 -14.33
C PRO A 52 -3.65 18.55 -14.65
N ALA A 53 -3.96 17.27 -14.45
CA ALA A 53 -5.30 16.71 -14.70
C ALA A 53 -6.18 16.65 -13.44
N LEU A 54 -5.65 17.07 -12.26
CA LEU A 54 -6.38 17.00 -11.01
C LEU A 54 -7.30 18.21 -10.80
N ASP A 55 -8.47 17.93 -10.23
CA ASP A 55 -9.46 18.91 -9.79
C ASP A 55 -10.28 18.37 -8.59
N CYS A 56 -11.27 19.14 -8.14
CA CYS A 56 -12.11 18.81 -6.98
C CYS A 56 -12.97 17.54 -7.14
N THR A 57 -13.11 17.01 -8.35
CA THR A 57 -13.87 15.78 -8.61
C THR A 57 -13.03 14.54 -8.36
N LYS A 58 -11.71 14.65 -8.42
CA LYS A 58 -10.76 13.52 -8.38
C LYS A 58 -10.30 13.17 -6.97
N THR A 59 -9.96 11.89 -6.81
CA THR A 59 -9.42 11.35 -5.56
C THR A 59 -8.19 10.48 -5.87
N CYS A 60 -7.07 10.77 -5.24
CA CYS A 60 -5.83 10.02 -5.36
C CYS A 60 -5.62 9.11 -4.14
N ILE A 61 -5.27 7.86 -4.37
CA ILE A 61 -4.98 6.85 -3.35
C ILE A 61 -3.59 6.27 -3.64
N ASP A 62 -2.60 6.60 -2.82
CA ASP A 62 -1.27 6.00 -2.97
C ASP A 62 -1.12 4.78 -2.05
N MET A 63 -1.11 3.59 -2.65
CA MET A 63 -0.95 2.31 -1.95
C MET A 63 0.53 1.89 -1.84
N SER A 64 1.44 2.72 -2.32
CA SER A 64 2.89 2.49 -2.25
C SER A 64 3.38 2.53 -0.80
N THR A 65 4.47 1.81 -0.53
CA THR A 65 5.20 1.94 0.74
C THR A 65 6.41 2.84 0.52
N ILE A 66 6.26 4.11 0.83
CA ILE A 66 7.25 5.18 0.62
C ILE A 66 7.54 5.94 1.91
N ASP A 67 8.45 6.91 1.87
CA ASP A 67 8.71 7.81 2.98
C ASP A 67 7.43 8.61 3.34
N PRO A 68 6.97 8.60 4.60
CA PRO A 68 5.81 9.37 5.03
C PRO A 68 5.93 10.88 4.76
N ALA A 69 7.12 11.46 4.85
CA ALA A 69 7.32 12.88 4.57
C ALA A 69 7.08 13.19 3.08
N VAL A 70 7.51 12.29 2.19
CA VAL A 70 7.25 12.40 0.74
C VAL A 70 5.76 12.29 0.45
N SER A 71 5.06 11.37 1.11
CA SER A 71 3.62 11.24 0.95
C SER A 71 2.86 12.47 1.41
N VAL A 72 3.28 13.10 2.52
CA VAL A 72 2.71 14.37 2.98
C VAL A 72 2.95 15.49 1.96
N GLU A 73 4.18 15.62 1.44
CA GLU A 73 4.50 16.58 0.36
C GLU A 73 3.59 16.40 -0.86
N ILE A 74 3.41 15.17 -1.31
CA ILE A 74 2.50 14.85 -2.42
C ILE A 74 1.06 15.22 -2.07
N SER A 75 0.60 14.89 -0.85
CA SER A 75 -0.76 15.21 -0.40
C SER A 75 -1.05 16.71 -0.43
N GLU A 76 -0.07 17.55 -0.07
CA GLU A 76 -0.20 19.00 -0.11
C GLU A 76 -0.36 19.52 -1.56
N LYS A 77 0.44 18.99 -2.49
CA LYS A 77 0.35 19.35 -3.91
C LYS A 77 -1.00 18.92 -4.53
N VAL A 78 -1.44 17.70 -4.25
CA VAL A 78 -2.72 17.17 -4.73
C VAL A 78 -3.91 17.97 -4.18
N LYS A 79 -3.89 18.32 -2.90
CA LYS A 79 -4.91 19.15 -2.27
C LYS A 79 -4.89 20.59 -2.78
N ALA A 80 -3.73 21.16 -3.07
CA ALA A 80 -3.61 22.47 -3.69
C ALA A 80 -4.21 22.51 -5.09
N ALA A 81 -4.20 21.40 -5.83
CA ALA A 81 -4.92 21.23 -7.11
C ALA A 81 -6.43 20.99 -6.94
N GLY A 82 -6.93 20.93 -5.70
CA GLY A 82 -8.34 20.74 -5.36
C GLY A 82 -8.77 19.28 -5.17
N ALA A 83 -7.93 18.31 -5.48
CA ALA A 83 -8.23 16.88 -5.36
C ALA A 83 -8.08 16.35 -3.93
N ARG A 84 -8.67 15.19 -3.66
CA ARG A 84 -8.47 14.45 -2.40
C ARG A 84 -7.27 13.53 -2.49
N PHE A 85 -6.61 13.29 -1.34
CA PHE A 85 -5.48 12.38 -1.25
C PHE A 85 -5.56 11.50 -0.01
N ALA A 86 -5.21 10.22 -0.19
CA ALA A 86 -4.99 9.26 0.89
C ALA A 86 -3.72 8.44 0.64
N ASP A 87 -2.87 8.25 1.64
CA ASP A 87 -1.89 7.17 1.67
C ASP A 87 -2.58 5.91 2.21
N ALA A 88 -2.43 4.80 1.52
CA ALA A 88 -3.14 3.55 1.82
C ALA A 88 -2.23 2.30 1.67
N PRO A 89 -1.05 2.27 2.32
CA PRO A 89 -0.15 1.13 2.22
C PRO A 89 -0.79 -0.16 2.70
N VAL A 90 -0.41 -1.26 2.05
CA VAL A 90 -1.01 -2.58 2.26
C VAL A 90 -0.12 -3.51 3.09
N VAL A 91 -0.75 -4.44 3.78
CA VAL A 91 -0.12 -5.56 4.46
C VAL A 91 -0.69 -6.88 3.96
N LYS A 92 -0.03 -7.97 4.32
CA LYS A 92 -0.14 -9.29 3.73
C LYS A 92 0.59 -9.35 2.38
N SER A 93 0.65 -10.53 1.79
CA SER A 93 1.42 -10.78 0.58
C SER A 93 0.54 -10.84 -0.68
N ARG A 94 1.16 -11.15 -1.81
CA ARG A 94 0.50 -11.30 -3.11
C ARG A 94 -0.76 -12.20 -3.08
N PRO A 95 -0.78 -13.38 -2.40
CA PRO A 95 -2.02 -14.17 -2.31
C PRO A 95 -3.21 -13.42 -1.71
N ALA A 96 -2.96 -12.52 -0.74
CA ALA A 96 -4.03 -11.69 -0.18
C ALA A 96 -4.51 -10.61 -1.15
N ALA A 97 -3.64 -10.09 -2.00
CA ALA A 97 -4.03 -9.18 -3.07
C ALA A 97 -4.91 -9.88 -4.12
N GLU A 98 -4.52 -11.09 -4.54
CA GLU A 98 -5.26 -11.91 -5.51
C GLU A 98 -6.64 -12.35 -4.99
N SER A 99 -6.79 -12.53 -3.67
CA SER A 99 -8.04 -12.91 -3.02
C SER A 99 -8.88 -11.73 -2.49
N GLY A 100 -8.43 -10.48 -2.66
CA GLY A 100 -9.12 -9.30 -2.13
C GLY A 100 -9.16 -9.22 -0.60
N THR A 101 -8.17 -9.79 0.09
CA THR A 101 -8.13 -9.88 1.56
C THR A 101 -6.99 -9.10 2.21
N LEU A 102 -6.48 -8.08 1.53
CA LEU A 102 -5.42 -7.21 2.06
C LEU A 102 -5.81 -6.56 3.39
N GLY A 103 -4.82 -6.27 4.22
CA GLY A 103 -4.94 -5.26 5.26
C GLY A 103 -4.49 -3.92 4.69
N ILE A 104 -5.20 -2.85 4.96
CA ILE A 104 -4.95 -1.51 4.41
C ILE A 104 -4.95 -0.49 5.54
N TYR A 105 -3.86 0.26 5.69
CA TYR A 105 -3.73 1.35 6.64
C TYR A 105 -3.92 2.69 5.93
N VAL A 106 -4.94 3.46 6.29
CA VAL A 106 -5.28 4.68 5.55
C VAL A 106 -4.92 5.92 6.36
N GLY A 107 -4.12 6.78 5.75
CA GLY A 107 -3.84 8.15 6.21
C GLY A 107 -4.62 9.17 5.38
N SER A 108 -5.69 9.75 5.95
CA SER A 108 -6.49 10.79 5.30
C SER A 108 -7.35 11.53 6.33
N ASP A 109 -8.04 12.61 5.91
CA ASP A 109 -9.20 13.11 6.64
C ASP A 109 -10.36 12.10 6.57
N GLU A 110 -11.38 12.33 7.40
CA GLU A 110 -12.49 11.39 7.57
C GLU A 110 -13.39 11.34 6.33
N GLU A 111 -13.70 12.49 5.74
CA GLU A 111 -14.52 12.57 4.53
C GLU A 111 -13.88 11.79 3.36
N THR A 112 -12.59 11.95 3.16
CA THR A 112 -11.84 11.20 2.15
C THR A 112 -11.87 9.71 2.46
N PHE A 113 -11.67 9.31 3.72
CA PHE A 113 -11.73 7.90 4.13
C PHE A 113 -13.09 7.27 3.82
N GLU A 114 -14.18 7.91 4.21
CA GLU A 114 -15.54 7.41 3.94
C GLU A 114 -15.79 7.24 2.44
N LYS A 115 -15.33 8.19 1.63
CA LYS A 115 -15.47 8.15 0.17
C LYS A 115 -14.71 6.99 -0.48
N ILE A 116 -13.48 6.70 -0.02
CA ILE A 116 -12.63 5.66 -0.63
C ILE A 116 -12.83 4.27 -0.03
N HIS A 117 -13.38 4.16 1.18
CA HIS A 117 -13.56 2.89 1.87
C HIS A 117 -14.31 1.83 1.04
N PRO A 118 -15.42 2.15 0.35
CA PRO A 118 -16.11 1.18 -0.51
C PRO A 118 -15.24 0.67 -1.67
N ILE A 119 -14.33 1.51 -2.18
CA ILE A 119 -13.41 1.12 -3.25
C ILE A 119 -12.33 0.19 -2.70
N LEU A 120 -11.75 0.54 -1.54
CA LEU A 120 -10.74 -0.28 -0.88
C LEU A 120 -11.30 -1.64 -0.45
N ALA A 121 -12.59 -1.73 -0.14
CA ALA A 121 -13.26 -2.97 0.24
C ALA A 121 -13.27 -4.06 -0.85
N TYR A 122 -13.06 -3.70 -2.13
CA TYR A 122 -12.83 -4.67 -3.20
C TYR A 122 -11.44 -5.32 -3.15
N MET A 123 -10.48 -4.70 -2.46
CA MET A 123 -9.09 -5.14 -2.41
C MET A 123 -8.69 -5.69 -1.04
N GLY A 124 -9.39 -5.32 0.02
CA GLY A 124 -9.03 -5.67 1.38
C GLY A 124 -10.21 -5.87 2.32
N SER A 125 -10.03 -6.76 3.30
CA SER A 125 -11.04 -7.07 4.33
C SER A 125 -10.79 -6.37 5.67
N ASN A 126 -9.58 -5.82 5.86
CA ASN A 126 -9.17 -5.16 7.10
C ASN A 126 -8.66 -3.75 6.76
N ILE A 127 -9.56 -2.79 6.74
CA ILE A 127 -9.28 -1.40 6.35
C ILE A 127 -9.44 -0.52 7.59
N ILE A 128 -8.39 0.23 7.93
CA ILE A 128 -8.42 1.06 9.13
C ILE A 128 -7.80 2.42 8.86
N ARG A 129 -8.49 3.49 9.27
CA ARG A 129 -7.98 4.86 9.23
C ARG A 129 -7.04 5.11 10.42
N MET A 130 -5.79 5.48 10.11
CA MET A 130 -4.73 5.74 11.09
C MET A 130 -4.64 7.23 11.49
N GLY A 131 -5.37 8.11 10.84
CA GLY A 131 -5.35 9.55 11.07
C GLY A 131 -5.06 10.34 9.81
N LYS A 132 -4.39 11.50 9.93
CA LYS A 132 -4.06 12.38 8.80
C LYS A 132 -3.10 11.73 7.80
N ASN A 133 -2.94 12.37 6.64
CA ASN A 133 -1.99 11.92 5.61
C ASN A 133 -0.59 11.65 6.18
N GLY A 134 0.02 10.55 5.73
CA GLY A 134 1.28 9.99 6.21
C GLY A 134 1.13 8.97 7.34
N MET A 135 0.00 8.95 8.06
CA MET A 135 -0.15 8.05 9.22
C MET A 135 -0.38 6.59 8.83
N GLY A 136 -0.95 6.31 7.67
CA GLY A 136 -1.00 4.97 7.11
C GLY A 136 0.40 4.39 6.90
N LEU A 137 1.29 5.19 6.31
CA LEU A 137 2.70 4.83 6.10
C LEU A 137 3.48 4.69 7.41
N VAL A 138 3.28 5.58 8.39
CA VAL A 138 3.89 5.43 9.72
C VAL A 138 3.48 4.10 10.34
N MET A 139 2.18 3.76 10.31
CA MET A 139 1.72 2.46 10.81
C MET A 139 2.32 1.29 10.03
N LYS A 140 2.47 1.42 8.71
CA LYS A 140 3.13 0.40 7.88
C LYS A 140 4.59 0.18 8.28
N ILE A 141 5.32 1.24 8.59
CA ILE A 141 6.71 1.16 9.09
C ILE A 141 6.74 0.45 10.44
N CYS A 142 5.87 0.83 11.39
CA CYS A 142 5.75 0.17 12.69
C CYS A 142 5.47 -1.33 12.53
N HIS A 143 4.51 -1.68 11.67
CA HIS A 143 4.19 -3.09 11.36
C HIS A 143 5.40 -3.86 10.82
N ASN A 144 6.08 -3.32 9.81
CA ASN A 144 7.21 -3.98 9.19
C ASN A 144 8.39 -4.13 10.18
N THR A 145 8.64 -3.12 11.00
CA THR A 145 9.69 -3.16 12.04
C THR A 145 9.38 -4.24 13.08
N LEU A 146 8.14 -4.32 13.57
CA LEU A 146 7.72 -5.34 14.53
C LEU A 146 7.88 -6.75 13.94
N VAL A 147 7.41 -6.97 12.72
CA VAL A 147 7.53 -8.27 12.03
C VAL A 147 9.00 -8.66 11.85
N ALA A 148 9.87 -7.72 11.47
CA ALA A 148 11.29 -7.98 11.33
C ALA A 148 11.95 -8.35 12.68
N GLN A 149 11.59 -7.70 13.78
CA GLN A 149 12.11 -8.03 15.11
C GLN A 149 11.64 -9.40 15.59
N ILE A 150 10.36 -9.74 15.38
CA ILE A 150 9.83 -11.07 15.70
C ILE A 150 10.58 -12.14 14.91
N GLN A 151 10.74 -11.96 13.59
CA GLN A 151 11.47 -12.90 12.74
C GLN A 151 12.92 -13.07 13.18
N ASN A 152 13.59 -11.97 13.54
CA ASN A 152 14.97 -12.02 14.02
C ASN A 152 15.07 -12.79 15.36
N GLY A 153 14.18 -12.52 16.30
CA GLY A 153 14.11 -13.23 17.58
C GLY A 153 13.87 -14.74 17.40
N VAL A 154 12.95 -15.12 16.49
CA VAL A 154 12.73 -16.54 16.14
C VAL A 154 13.98 -17.16 15.56
N ASN A 155 14.66 -16.50 14.63
CA ASN A 155 15.88 -17.03 14.00
C ASN A 155 17.00 -17.24 15.01
N GLU A 156 17.25 -16.28 15.89
CA GLU A 156 18.30 -16.35 16.92
C GLU A 156 18.02 -17.47 17.95
N THR A 157 16.80 -17.54 18.46
CA THR A 157 16.41 -18.54 19.46
C THR A 157 16.37 -19.95 18.89
N LEU A 158 15.91 -20.12 17.64
CA LEU A 158 15.94 -21.40 16.95
C LEU A 158 17.39 -21.85 16.67
N ALA A 159 18.28 -20.95 16.31
CA ALA A 159 19.69 -21.26 16.11
C ALA A 159 20.34 -21.75 17.41
N LEU A 160 20.05 -21.12 18.55
CA LEU A 160 20.48 -21.56 19.87
C LEU A 160 19.94 -22.95 20.20
N ALA A 161 18.64 -23.18 20.06
CA ALA A 161 18.00 -24.47 20.33
C ALA A 161 18.65 -25.62 19.52
N ARG A 162 18.86 -25.40 18.23
CA ARG A 162 19.53 -26.38 17.36
C ARG A 162 20.95 -26.69 17.77
N ARG A 163 21.71 -25.69 18.20
CA ARG A 163 23.08 -25.89 18.71
C ARG A 163 23.11 -26.80 19.96
N GLU A 164 22.10 -26.69 20.80
CA GLU A 164 21.96 -27.51 22.02
C GLU A 164 21.21 -28.83 21.75
N GLY A 165 20.94 -29.20 20.49
CA GLY A 165 20.38 -30.49 20.09
C GLY A 165 18.87 -30.60 20.08
N ILE A 166 18.13 -29.46 20.22
CA ILE A 166 16.67 -29.44 20.13
C ILE A 166 16.28 -29.41 18.64
N SER A 167 15.34 -30.27 18.23
CA SER A 167 14.84 -30.29 16.87
C SER A 167 13.98 -29.05 16.58
N VAL A 168 13.81 -28.70 15.28
CA VAL A 168 12.92 -27.60 14.85
C VAL A 168 11.47 -27.86 15.25
N ASP A 169 11.03 -29.11 15.13
CA ASP A 169 9.67 -29.53 15.45
C ASP A 169 9.39 -29.44 16.96
N ASP A 170 10.32 -29.92 17.79
CA ASP A 170 10.21 -29.81 19.25
C ASP A 170 10.25 -28.35 19.71
N PHE A 171 11.10 -27.51 19.08
CA PHE A 171 11.15 -26.08 19.36
C PHE A 171 9.82 -25.42 19.04
N ALA A 172 9.26 -25.66 17.84
CA ALA A 172 8.00 -25.08 17.42
C ALA A 172 6.84 -25.53 18.33
N LEU A 173 6.81 -26.82 18.68
CA LEU A 173 5.82 -27.37 19.59
C LEU A 173 5.92 -26.74 20.98
N ALA A 174 7.11 -26.66 21.55
CA ALA A 174 7.32 -26.08 22.88
C ALA A 174 6.92 -24.60 22.94
N ILE A 175 7.26 -23.80 21.92
CA ILE A 175 6.86 -22.38 21.83
C ILE A 175 5.33 -22.26 21.75
N SER A 176 4.64 -23.16 21.06
CA SER A 176 3.16 -23.12 20.95
C SER A 176 2.44 -23.31 22.29
N TYR A 177 3.11 -23.86 23.31
CA TYR A 177 2.56 -23.99 24.67
C TYR A 177 2.64 -22.70 25.50
N GLY A 178 3.49 -21.79 25.10
CA GLY A 178 3.77 -20.55 25.87
C GLY A 178 2.87 -19.36 25.56
N GLY A 179 1.94 -19.48 24.60
CA GLY A 179 0.97 -18.42 24.24
C GLY A 179 1.20 -17.78 22.92
#